data_f5d253e587da8aa2f0d378fda0e1bcea
#
_entry.id   f5d253e587da8aa2f0d378fda0e1bcea
#
_cell.length_a   1.000
_cell.length_b   1.000
_cell.length_c   1.000
_cell.angle_alpha   90.00
_cell.angle_beta   90.00
_cell.angle_gamma   90.00
#
_symmetry.space_group_name_H-M   'P 1'
#
loop_
_entity.id
_entity.type
_entity.pdbx_description
1 polymer ?
#
loop_
_entity_poly.entity_id
_entity_poly.type
_entity_poly.pdbx_seq_one_letter_code
_entity_poly.pdbx_strand_id
1 'polypeptide(L)'
;MEQKDTAVKAVHTEKFKVEWADTCASGHLSLPGMLNFIQVTAGNHANELGIGYYHMAAAGQAWVLNRLKARFTRMPRWTEEIEASTWIESFNDVISERNILITHKGQTITQVSTVWVCINYEKRAPEAIAVPYPPEVVLPEKKLDIKTASRVRMPSDARPLRTYRVSFSDIDAMGHVNNIKYTQWIVDSLPYEAAVGITSGEIEANFLSELHYGDTVDIESAKSGDGFTFAVRKQGCEKPAFISHFNPL
;
A
#
# COMPACT_ATOMS: atom_id res chain seq x y z
N MET A 1 17.45 25.57 -24.21
CA MET A 1 16.52 24.84 -23.34
C MET A 1 17.01 25.05 -21.91
N GLU A 2 16.37 25.97 -21.18
CA GLU A 2 16.70 26.21 -19.77
C GLU A 2 16.34 24.97 -18.95
N GLN A 3 17.35 24.34 -18.37
CA GLN A 3 17.15 23.42 -17.26
C GLN A 3 16.57 24.23 -16.10
N LYS A 4 15.26 24.11 -15.88
CA LYS A 4 14.67 24.54 -14.62
C LYS A 4 15.27 23.66 -13.53
N ASP A 5 16.16 24.27 -12.77
CA ASP A 5 16.68 23.75 -11.50
C ASP A 5 15.50 23.72 -10.51
N THR A 6 14.64 22.70 -10.63
CA THR A 6 13.57 22.46 -9.67
C THR A 6 14.20 21.78 -8.48
N ALA A 7 14.47 22.55 -7.43
CA ALA A 7 14.89 22.00 -6.14
C ALA A 7 14.02 20.78 -5.80
N VAL A 8 14.68 19.64 -5.57
CA VAL A 8 14.02 18.38 -5.24
C VAL A 8 13.28 18.56 -3.92
N LYS A 9 11.98 18.29 -3.91
CA LYS A 9 11.15 18.48 -2.72
C LYS A 9 11.21 17.24 -1.84
N ALA A 10 11.59 17.45 -0.57
CA ALA A 10 11.56 16.36 0.43
C ALA A 10 10.12 15.92 0.80
N VAL A 11 9.13 16.75 0.56
CA VAL A 11 7.69 16.45 0.71
C VAL A 11 7.00 16.69 -0.62
N HIS A 12 6.33 15.66 -1.12
CA HIS A 12 5.46 15.75 -2.28
C HIS A 12 4.00 15.81 -1.84
N THR A 13 3.19 16.61 -2.49
CA THR A 13 1.76 16.77 -2.18
C THR A 13 0.95 16.78 -3.46
N GLU A 14 -0.10 15.98 -3.50
CA GLU A 14 -1.06 15.89 -4.60
C GLU A 14 -2.48 16.11 -4.11
N LYS A 15 -3.32 16.64 -4.99
CA LYS A 15 -4.76 16.78 -4.78
C LYS A 15 -5.49 15.74 -5.60
N PHE A 16 -6.41 15.06 -4.96
CA PHE A 16 -7.32 14.10 -5.58
C PHE A 16 -8.75 14.53 -5.35
N LYS A 17 -9.59 14.31 -6.34
CA LYS A 17 -11.03 14.33 -6.20
C LYS A 17 -11.50 12.87 -6.20
N VAL A 18 -12.34 12.50 -5.24
CA VAL A 18 -12.94 11.17 -5.21
C VAL A 18 -13.91 11.03 -6.37
N GLU A 19 -13.55 10.23 -7.37
CA GLU A 19 -14.37 9.99 -8.54
C GLU A 19 -15.30 8.78 -8.32
N TRP A 20 -16.29 8.61 -9.20
CA TRP A 20 -17.27 7.54 -9.05
C TRP A 20 -16.66 6.15 -9.01
N ALA A 21 -15.62 5.91 -9.81
CA ALA A 21 -14.92 4.63 -9.87
C ALA A 21 -14.11 4.29 -8.61
N ASP A 22 -13.80 5.29 -7.77
CA ASP A 22 -13.04 5.09 -6.52
C ASP A 22 -13.96 4.68 -5.37
N THR A 23 -15.29 4.79 -5.55
CA THR A 23 -16.26 4.60 -4.46
C THR A 23 -16.74 3.16 -4.33
N CYS A 24 -17.25 2.82 -3.16
CA CYS A 24 -18.02 1.61 -2.92
C CYS A 24 -19.54 1.92 -2.85
N ALA A 25 -20.35 0.89 -2.58
CA ALA A 25 -21.80 0.99 -2.56
C ALA A 25 -22.38 1.99 -1.55
N SER A 26 -21.59 2.43 -0.55
CA SER A 26 -21.98 3.48 0.40
C SER A 26 -21.83 4.90 -0.15
N GLY A 27 -21.26 5.07 -1.35
CA GLY A 27 -20.89 6.38 -1.91
C GLY A 27 -19.65 7.01 -1.26
N HIS A 28 -18.94 6.25 -0.42
CA HIS A 28 -17.64 6.66 0.13
C HIS A 28 -16.49 6.07 -0.71
N LEU A 29 -15.32 6.69 -0.61
CA LEU A 29 -14.07 6.12 -1.11
C LEU A 29 -13.93 4.69 -0.58
N SER A 30 -13.67 3.74 -1.46
CA SER A 30 -13.42 2.36 -1.09
C SER A 30 -12.05 2.20 -0.44
N LEU A 31 -11.87 1.17 0.38
CA LEU A 31 -10.54 0.87 0.96
C LEU A 31 -9.49 0.62 -0.11
N PRO A 32 -9.74 -0.15 -1.19
CA PRO A 32 -8.82 -0.26 -2.33
C PRO A 32 -8.56 1.08 -3.04
N GLY A 33 -9.58 1.94 -3.19
CA GLY A 33 -9.43 3.28 -3.76
C GLY A 33 -8.50 4.17 -2.93
N MET A 34 -8.61 4.13 -1.60
CA MET A 34 -7.69 4.83 -0.70
C MET A 34 -6.25 4.33 -0.87
N LEU A 35 -6.05 3.01 -0.93
CA LEU A 35 -4.72 2.43 -1.16
C LEU A 35 -4.14 2.81 -2.53
N ASN A 36 -5.01 3.02 -3.55
CA ASN A 36 -4.57 3.52 -4.84
C ASN A 36 -4.00 4.94 -4.75
N PHE A 37 -4.68 5.86 -4.08
CA PHE A 37 -4.16 7.22 -3.87
C PHE A 37 -2.82 7.21 -3.12
N ILE A 38 -2.68 6.35 -2.10
CA ILE A 38 -1.43 6.15 -1.36
C ILE A 38 -0.30 5.69 -2.30
N GLN A 39 -0.57 4.68 -3.14
CA GLN A 39 0.42 4.13 -4.07
C GLN A 39 0.82 5.13 -5.15
N VAL A 40 -0.14 5.86 -5.71
CA VAL A 40 0.10 6.90 -6.73
C VAL A 40 0.98 8.00 -6.16
N THR A 41 0.60 8.57 -5.00
CA THR A 41 1.36 9.66 -4.35
C THR A 41 2.81 9.23 -4.02
N ALA A 42 2.99 8.01 -3.50
CA ALA A 42 4.32 7.47 -3.21
C ALA A 42 5.16 7.29 -4.49
N GLY A 43 4.54 6.76 -5.56
CA GLY A 43 5.18 6.52 -6.86
C GLY A 43 5.60 7.81 -7.56
N ASN A 44 4.72 8.83 -7.56
CA ASN A 44 5.01 10.13 -8.16
C ASN A 44 6.17 10.83 -7.45
N HIS A 45 6.18 10.82 -6.11
CA HIS A 45 7.33 11.34 -5.37
C HIS A 45 8.63 10.57 -5.68
N ALA A 46 8.58 9.23 -5.74
CA ALA A 46 9.76 8.44 -6.10
C ALA A 46 10.28 8.80 -7.52
N ASN A 47 9.38 9.07 -8.49
CA ASN A 47 9.75 9.53 -9.82
C ASN A 47 10.41 10.93 -9.79
N GLU A 48 9.89 11.88 -9.01
CA GLU A 48 10.49 13.21 -8.82
C GLU A 48 11.88 13.14 -8.19
N LEU A 49 12.08 12.17 -7.28
CA LEU A 49 13.38 11.92 -6.64
C LEU A 49 14.39 11.19 -7.53
N GLY A 50 14.01 10.77 -8.75
CA GLY A 50 14.87 9.99 -9.64
C GLY A 50 15.07 8.52 -9.21
N ILE A 51 14.28 8.03 -8.25
CA ILE A 51 14.32 6.64 -7.76
C ILE A 51 13.00 5.88 -8.04
N GLY A 52 12.20 6.36 -8.98
CA GLY A 52 10.97 5.70 -9.42
C GLY A 52 11.22 4.51 -10.32
N TYR A 53 10.13 3.89 -10.77
CA TYR A 53 10.14 2.62 -11.50
C TYR A 53 11.16 2.55 -12.64
N TYR A 54 11.16 3.52 -13.57
CA TYR A 54 12.05 3.48 -14.73
C TYR A 54 13.53 3.65 -14.37
N HIS A 55 13.84 4.44 -13.34
CA HIS A 55 15.20 4.63 -12.87
C HIS A 55 15.73 3.34 -12.22
N MET A 56 14.91 2.73 -11.36
CA MET A 56 15.26 1.47 -10.70
C MET A 56 15.40 0.32 -11.70
N ALA A 57 14.49 0.19 -12.65
CA ALA A 57 14.52 -0.84 -13.68
C ALA A 57 15.78 -0.72 -14.57
N ALA A 58 16.20 0.50 -14.93
CA ALA A 58 17.44 0.75 -15.68
C ALA A 58 18.70 0.30 -14.92
N ALA A 59 18.63 0.28 -13.58
CA ALA A 59 19.70 -0.22 -12.71
C ALA A 59 19.57 -1.71 -12.35
N GLY A 60 18.59 -2.44 -12.95
CA GLY A 60 18.32 -3.84 -12.63
C GLY A 60 17.72 -4.04 -11.23
N GLN A 61 17.10 -3.00 -10.68
CA GLN A 61 16.54 -2.97 -9.34
C GLN A 61 15.03 -2.65 -9.34
N ALA A 62 14.36 -2.93 -8.24
CA ALA A 62 12.97 -2.58 -8.02
C ALA A 62 12.68 -2.29 -6.54
N TRP A 63 11.66 -1.45 -6.30
CA TRP A 63 11.05 -1.30 -4.98
C TRP A 63 9.97 -2.34 -4.77
N VAL A 64 10.03 -3.04 -3.65
CA VAL A 64 8.97 -3.95 -3.19
C VAL A 64 8.35 -3.39 -1.94
N LEU A 65 7.03 -3.19 -1.95
CA LEU A 65 6.27 -2.87 -0.74
C LEU A 65 6.27 -4.11 0.16
N ASN A 66 6.90 -4.00 1.31
CA ASN A 66 6.98 -5.10 2.29
C ASN A 66 5.89 -5.01 3.34
N ARG A 67 5.62 -3.80 3.86
CA ARG A 67 4.62 -3.57 4.89
C ARG A 67 3.90 -2.24 4.70
N LEU A 68 2.65 -2.21 5.14
CA LEU A 68 1.83 -1.02 5.18
C LEU A 68 1.02 -1.02 6.47
N LYS A 69 0.91 0.15 7.10
CA LYS A 69 -0.05 0.42 8.16
C LYS A 69 -0.77 1.72 7.84
N ALA A 70 -2.10 1.68 7.85
CA ALA A 70 -2.93 2.85 7.63
C ALA A 70 -3.98 2.96 8.74
N ARG A 71 -4.12 4.16 9.32
CA ARG A 71 -5.22 4.53 10.22
C ARG A 71 -6.03 5.59 9.54
N PHE A 72 -7.34 5.35 9.38
CA PHE A 72 -8.27 6.28 8.78
C PHE A 72 -9.48 6.50 9.69
N THR A 73 -9.79 7.75 9.95
CA THR A 73 -10.88 8.15 10.86
C THR A 73 -12.20 8.31 10.13
N ARG A 74 -12.14 8.51 8.81
CA ARG A 74 -13.28 8.48 7.91
C ARG A 74 -12.85 8.22 6.46
N MET A 75 -13.75 7.69 5.65
CA MET A 75 -13.61 7.65 4.19
C MET A 75 -14.30 8.88 3.58
N PRO A 76 -13.61 9.64 2.68
CA PRO A 76 -14.24 10.73 1.96
C PRO A 76 -15.34 10.21 1.04
N ARG A 77 -16.30 11.10 0.71
CA ARG A 77 -17.40 10.77 -0.20
C ARG A 77 -17.06 11.13 -1.64
N TRP A 78 -17.82 10.57 -2.55
CA TRP A 78 -17.81 10.99 -3.95
C TRP A 78 -17.86 12.52 -4.07
N THR A 79 -17.08 13.08 -4.97
CA THR A 79 -16.86 14.51 -5.23
C THR A 79 -16.06 15.28 -4.17
N GLU A 80 -15.77 14.71 -3.00
CA GLU A 80 -14.90 15.38 -2.04
C GLU A 80 -13.45 15.44 -2.55
N GLU A 81 -12.80 16.56 -2.29
CA GLU A 81 -11.38 16.77 -2.59
C GLU A 81 -10.54 16.43 -1.35
N ILE A 82 -9.46 15.71 -1.58
CA ILE A 82 -8.46 15.37 -0.57
C ILE A 82 -7.08 15.79 -1.02
N GLU A 83 -6.19 15.98 -0.07
CA GLU A 83 -4.79 16.26 -0.32
C GLU A 83 -3.94 15.16 0.33
N ALA A 84 -3.09 14.50 -0.46
CA ALA A 84 -2.17 13.47 0.00
C ALA A 84 -0.74 13.99 -0.05
N SER A 85 -0.06 14.01 1.10
CA SER A 85 1.33 14.41 1.24
C SER A 85 2.17 13.22 1.62
N THR A 86 3.36 13.05 1.02
CA THR A 86 4.28 11.96 1.31
C THR A 86 5.71 12.44 1.48
N TRP A 87 6.48 11.72 2.32
CA TRP A 87 7.90 11.95 2.55
C TRP A 87 8.59 10.64 2.97
N ILE A 88 9.90 10.59 2.87
CA ILE A 88 10.73 9.50 3.38
C ILE A 88 11.12 9.84 4.82
N GLU A 89 10.74 9.01 5.79
CA GLU A 89 11.14 9.18 7.20
C GLU A 89 12.53 8.61 7.46
N SER A 90 12.82 7.43 6.90
CA SER A 90 14.14 6.80 7.03
C SER A 90 14.54 6.04 5.77
N PHE A 91 15.84 5.97 5.54
CA PHE A 91 16.41 5.20 4.45
C PHE A 91 17.83 4.75 4.79
N ASN A 92 18.08 3.45 4.64
CA ASN A 92 19.39 2.84 4.90
C ASN A 92 19.98 2.17 3.64
N ASP A 93 19.73 2.76 2.46
CA ASP A 93 20.11 2.27 1.14
C ASP A 93 19.43 0.98 0.67
N VAL A 94 18.85 0.19 1.56
CA VAL A 94 18.13 -1.06 1.26
C VAL A 94 16.66 -0.94 1.62
N ILE A 95 16.36 -0.36 2.79
CA ILE A 95 15.01 -0.24 3.34
C ILE A 95 14.65 1.23 3.45
N SER A 96 13.51 1.61 2.89
CA SER A 96 12.91 2.94 3.01
C SER A 96 11.62 2.88 3.80
N GLU A 97 11.50 3.68 4.85
CA GLU A 97 10.24 3.96 5.53
C GLU A 97 9.67 5.27 4.98
N ARG A 98 8.46 5.19 4.48
CA ARG A 98 7.77 6.33 3.85
C ARG A 98 6.43 6.55 4.53
N ASN A 99 6.16 7.81 4.82
CA ASN A 99 4.90 8.24 5.40
C ASN A 99 4.01 8.91 4.37
N ILE A 100 2.70 8.75 4.54
CA ILE A 100 1.68 9.46 3.78
C ILE A 100 0.63 10.02 4.74
N LEU A 101 0.25 11.27 4.55
CA LEU A 101 -0.79 11.97 5.28
C LEU A 101 -1.87 12.41 4.31
N ILE A 102 -3.11 11.97 4.53
CA ILE A 102 -4.26 12.43 3.74
C ILE A 102 -5.10 13.38 4.57
N THR A 103 -5.39 14.54 4.00
CA THR A 103 -6.24 15.57 4.63
C THR A 103 -7.46 15.88 3.78
N HIS A 104 -8.53 16.31 4.43
CA HIS A 104 -9.70 16.92 3.80
C HIS A 104 -9.98 18.24 4.47
N LYS A 105 -9.99 19.35 3.72
CA LYS A 105 -10.16 20.72 4.25
C LYS A 105 -9.21 21.04 5.42
N GLY A 106 -7.95 20.59 5.29
CA GLY A 106 -6.92 20.79 6.31
C GLY A 106 -7.00 19.87 7.54
N GLN A 107 -8.01 19.00 7.64
CA GLN A 107 -8.11 18.02 8.74
C GLN A 107 -7.53 16.67 8.30
N THR A 108 -6.69 16.08 9.12
CA THR A 108 -6.15 14.74 8.90
C THR A 108 -7.27 13.71 8.97
N ILE A 109 -7.41 12.93 7.91
CA ILE A 109 -8.38 11.82 7.83
C ILE A 109 -7.69 10.45 7.71
N THR A 110 -6.46 10.41 7.22
CA THR A 110 -5.70 9.15 7.09
C THR A 110 -4.21 9.40 7.33
N GLN A 111 -3.59 8.51 8.10
CA GLN A 111 -2.15 8.43 8.30
C GLN A 111 -1.66 7.06 7.85
N VAL A 112 -0.56 7.01 7.09
CA VAL A 112 -0.03 5.77 6.54
C VAL A 112 1.48 5.71 6.70
N SER A 113 1.98 4.59 7.20
CA SER A 113 3.40 4.24 7.19
C SER A 113 3.60 3.02 6.29
N THR A 114 4.59 3.10 5.41
CA THR A 114 4.97 2.02 4.47
C THR A 114 6.44 1.69 4.59
N VAL A 115 6.77 0.41 4.44
CA VAL A 115 8.15 -0.09 4.41
C VAL A 115 8.40 -0.69 3.04
N TRP A 116 9.38 -0.13 2.34
CA TRP A 116 9.82 -0.56 1.02
C TRP A 116 11.21 -1.16 1.07
N VAL A 117 11.46 -2.19 0.27
CA VAL A 117 12.76 -2.85 0.17
C VAL A 117 13.26 -2.74 -1.26
N CYS A 118 14.48 -2.23 -1.43
CA CYS A 118 15.19 -2.28 -2.70
C CYS A 118 15.69 -3.71 -2.92
N ILE A 119 15.37 -4.28 -4.08
CA ILE A 119 15.81 -5.62 -4.48
C ILE A 119 16.52 -5.58 -5.81
N ASN A 120 17.47 -6.48 -5.99
CA ASN A 120 17.95 -6.86 -7.31
C ASN A 120 16.87 -7.66 -8.02
N TYR A 121 16.50 -7.24 -9.24
CA TYR A 121 15.37 -7.82 -9.98
C TYR A 121 15.63 -9.28 -10.41
N GLU A 122 16.86 -9.60 -10.82
CA GLU A 122 17.21 -10.96 -11.25
C GLU A 122 17.43 -11.92 -10.07
N LYS A 123 18.20 -11.47 -9.05
CA LYS A 123 18.52 -12.28 -7.87
C LYS A 123 17.34 -12.43 -6.91
N ARG A 124 16.32 -11.60 -7.02
CA ARG A 124 15.15 -11.54 -6.13
C ARG A 124 15.55 -11.41 -4.64
N ALA A 125 16.60 -10.65 -4.39
CA ALA A 125 17.19 -10.48 -3.05
C ALA A 125 17.38 -8.99 -2.73
N PRO A 126 17.28 -8.59 -1.44
CA PRO A 126 17.59 -7.24 -1.01
C PRO A 126 19.00 -6.80 -1.45
N GLU A 127 19.11 -5.58 -1.93
CA GLU A 127 20.35 -5.00 -2.41
C GLU A 127 20.36 -3.49 -2.14
N ALA A 128 21.54 -2.92 -1.87
CA ALA A 128 21.67 -1.47 -1.72
C ALA A 128 21.33 -0.77 -3.04
N ILE A 129 20.62 0.35 -2.94
CA ILE A 129 20.22 1.13 -4.11
C ILE A 129 21.44 1.58 -4.91
N ALA A 130 21.43 1.33 -6.21
CA ALA A 130 22.48 1.76 -7.14
C ALA A 130 22.19 3.12 -7.78
N VAL A 131 20.95 3.57 -7.71
CA VAL A 131 20.49 4.85 -8.27
C VAL A 131 20.80 5.96 -7.26
N PRO A 132 21.46 7.06 -7.66
CA PRO A 132 21.72 8.19 -6.78
C PRO A 132 20.43 8.84 -6.31
N TYR A 133 20.38 9.23 -5.04
CA TYR A 133 19.30 10.03 -4.48
C TYR A 133 19.87 11.14 -3.56
N PRO A 134 19.20 12.28 -3.42
CA PRO A 134 19.65 13.36 -2.54
C PRO A 134 19.35 13.00 -1.07
N PRO A 135 20.37 12.90 -0.17
CA PRO A 135 20.15 12.50 1.23
C PRO A 135 19.24 13.46 2.02
N GLU A 136 19.21 14.73 1.62
CA GLU A 136 18.41 15.79 2.26
C GLU A 136 16.89 15.61 2.10
N VAL A 137 16.44 14.66 1.27
CA VAL A 137 15.00 14.34 1.14
C VAL A 137 14.50 13.41 2.23
N VAL A 138 15.39 12.87 3.06
CA VAL A 138 15.03 12.06 4.22
C VAL A 138 14.76 12.97 5.41
N LEU A 139 13.56 12.86 6.00
CA LEU A 139 13.07 13.73 7.08
C LEU A 139 12.80 12.92 8.36
N PRO A 140 13.83 12.52 9.12
CA PRO A 140 13.68 11.61 10.26
C PRO A 140 12.93 12.22 11.45
N GLU A 141 12.86 13.54 11.52
CA GLU A 141 12.10 14.29 12.54
C GLU A 141 10.62 14.40 12.22
N LYS A 142 10.21 14.22 10.92
CA LYS A 142 8.82 14.34 10.47
C LYS A 142 8.11 13.00 10.64
N LYS A 143 7.55 12.77 11.83
CA LYS A 143 6.88 11.52 12.20
C LYS A 143 5.37 11.63 12.18
N LEU A 144 4.70 10.50 12.00
CA LEU A 144 3.26 10.35 12.21
C LEU A 144 2.95 9.91 13.65
N ASP A 145 1.68 10.06 14.07
CA ASP A 145 1.22 9.56 15.37
C ASP A 145 0.96 8.04 15.37
N ILE A 146 1.10 7.39 14.21
CA ILE A 146 1.01 5.93 14.10
C ILE A 146 2.42 5.32 14.11
N LYS A 147 2.52 4.11 14.68
CA LYS A 147 3.76 3.33 14.62
C LYS A 147 3.99 2.78 13.22
N THR A 148 5.24 2.58 12.84
CA THR A 148 5.63 1.85 11.64
C THR A 148 4.98 0.47 11.60
N ALA A 149 4.62 0.01 10.40
CA ALA A 149 4.00 -1.29 10.17
C ALA A 149 4.85 -2.45 10.71
N SER A 150 4.23 -3.33 11.49
CA SER A 150 4.87 -4.48 12.13
C SER A 150 4.56 -5.80 11.40
N ARG A 151 5.03 -6.90 11.95
CA ARG A 151 4.73 -8.23 11.43
C ARG A 151 3.37 -8.70 11.92
N VAL A 152 2.43 -8.91 10.98
CA VAL A 152 1.15 -9.57 11.23
C VAL A 152 1.33 -11.09 11.24
N ARG A 153 0.65 -11.79 12.14
CA ARG A 153 0.63 -13.26 12.21
C ARG A 153 -0.80 -13.76 12.03
N MET A 154 -0.96 -14.82 11.22
CA MET A 154 -2.25 -15.47 11.06
C MET A 154 -2.54 -16.35 12.27
N PRO A 155 -3.73 -16.20 12.91
CA PRO A 155 -4.17 -17.13 13.94
C PRO A 155 -4.35 -18.56 13.39
N SER A 156 -4.22 -19.56 14.27
CA SER A 156 -4.27 -20.98 13.88
C SER A 156 -5.70 -21.47 13.56
N ASP A 157 -6.72 -20.73 13.98
CA ASP A 157 -8.14 -21.03 13.77
C ASP A 157 -8.75 -20.34 12.54
N ALA A 158 -7.89 -19.93 11.62
CA ALA A 158 -8.29 -19.31 10.37
C ALA A 158 -9.24 -20.22 9.55
N ARG A 159 -10.25 -19.60 8.95
CA ARG A 159 -11.24 -20.29 8.14
C ARG A 159 -11.25 -19.74 6.70
N PRO A 160 -11.45 -20.60 5.70
CA PRO A 160 -11.55 -20.14 4.31
C PRO A 160 -12.82 -19.27 4.15
N LEU A 161 -12.66 -18.17 3.42
CA LEU A 161 -13.75 -17.30 2.98
C LEU A 161 -14.08 -17.53 1.50
N ARG A 162 -13.06 -17.59 0.65
CA ARG A 162 -13.24 -17.64 -0.80
C ARG A 162 -11.99 -18.20 -1.48
N THR A 163 -12.17 -18.93 -2.55
CA THR A 163 -11.11 -19.24 -3.53
C THR A 163 -11.23 -18.30 -4.72
N TYR A 164 -10.10 -17.75 -5.17
CA TYR A 164 -10.04 -16.82 -6.30
C TYR A 164 -8.93 -17.22 -7.27
N ARG A 165 -9.18 -17.08 -8.57
CA ARG A 165 -8.18 -17.25 -9.62
C ARG A 165 -7.74 -15.90 -10.13
N VAL A 166 -6.44 -15.61 -10.02
CA VAL A 166 -5.83 -14.35 -10.45
C VAL A 166 -6.12 -14.08 -11.92
N SER A 167 -6.73 -12.93 -12.20
CA SER A 167 -7.21 -12.51 -13.51
C SER A 167 -6.27 -11.48 -14.13
N PHE A 168 -6.43 -11.19 -15.43
CA PHE A 168 -5.60 -10.20 -16.13
C PHE A 168 -5.67 -8.80 -15.49
N SER A 169 -6.85 -8.37 -15.04
CA SER A 169 -7.06 -7.06 -14.41
C SER A 169 -6.43 -6.91 -13.02
N ASP A 170 -5.87 -7.99 -12.48
CA ASP A 170 -5.16 -7.95 -11.20
C ASP A 170 -3.67 -7.66 -11.37
N ILE A 171 -3.16 -7.82 -12.61
CA ILE A 171 -1.74 -7.74 -12.91
C ILE A 171 -1.32 -6.30 -13.24
N ASP A 172 -0.25 -5.85 -12.64
CA ASP A 172 0.37 -4.55 -12.91
C ASP A 172 1.44 -4.62 -14.02
N ALA A 173 2.07 -3.48 -14.29
CA ALA A 173 3.09 -3.36 -15.33
C ALA A 173 4.38 -4.18 -15.05
N MET A 174 4.56 -4.68 -13.84
CA MET A 174 5.67 -5.56 -13.47
C MET A 174 5.36 -7.05 -13.70
N GLY A 175 4.13 -7.37 -14.14
CA GLY A 175 3.70 -8.76 -14.38
C GLY A 175 3.28 -9.50 -13.11
N HIS A 176 3.11 -8.80 -12.01
CA HIS A 176 2.68 -9.35 -10.72
C HIS A 176 1.32 -8.81 -10.31
N VAL A 177 0.67 -9.48 -9.35
CA VAL A 177 -0.54 -8.95 -8.74
C VAL A 177 -0.25 -7.60 -8.08
N ASN A 178 -1.01 -6.58 -8.47
CA ASN A 178 -0.89 -5.25 -7.87
C ASN A 178 -1.23 -5.30 -6.37
N ASN A 179 -0.47 -4.58 -5.55
CA ASN A 179 -0.60 -4.57 -4.09
C ASN A 179 -2.03 -4.25 -3.60
N ILE A 180 -2.79 -3.44 -4.33
CA ILE A 180 -4.16 -3.06 -3.99
C ILE A 180 -5.11 -4.26 -4.08
N LYS A 181 -4.84 -5.20 -5.00
CA LYS A 181 -5.74 -6.32 -5.32
C LYS A 181 -5.94 -7.29 -4.15
N TYR A 182 -4.91 -7.50 -3.34
CA TYR A 182 -5.04 -8.33 -2.14
C TYR A 182 -6.15 -7.81 -1.22
N THR A 183 -6.17 -6.50 -0.98
CA THR A 183 -7.22 -5.86 -0.16
C THR A 183 -8.58 -5.88 -0.87
N GLN A 184 -8.60 -5.67 -2.21
CA GLN A 184 -9.83 -5.79 -2.99
C GLN A 184 -10.45 -7.19 -2.83
N TRP A 185 -9.70 -8.26 -2.98
CA TRP A 185 -10.19 -9.63 -2.84
C TRP A 185 -10.70 -9.95 -1.43
N ILE A 186 -10.06 -9.37 -0.40
CA ILE A 186 -10.54 -9.51 0.99
C ILE A 186 -11.89 -8.82 1.13
N VAL A 187 -12.01 -7.56 0.69
CA VAL A 187 -13.28 -6.81 0.77
C VAL A 187 -14.38 -7.52 -0.02
N ASP A 188 -14.09 -8.04 -1.22
CA ASP A 188 -15.02 -8.81 -2.06
C ASP A 188 -15.44 -10.16 -1.44
N SER A 189 -14.72 -10.62 -0.42
CA SER A 189 -15.01 -11.86 0.30
C SER A 189 -15.83 -11.64 1.57
N LEU A 190 -16.07 -10.39 1.96
CA LEU A 190 -16.87 -10.03 3.13
C LEU A 190 -18.38 -10.04 2.81
N PRO A 191 -19.25 -10.23 3.81
CA PRO A 191 -20.65 -9.90 3.69
C PRO A 191 -20.85 -8.44 3.27
N TYR A 192 -21.88 -8.16 2.47
CA TYR A 192 -22.15 -6.84 1.88
C TYR A 192 -22.18 -5.72 2.93
N GLU A 193 -22.89 -5.92 4.05
CA GLU A 193 -23.02 -4.93 5.12
C GLU A 193 -21.67 -4.65 5.81
N ALA A 194 -20.83 -5.67 5.96
CA ALA A 194 -19.49 -5.52 6.52
C ALA A 194 -18.59 -4.72 5.58
N ALA A 195 -18.62 -5.02 4.27
CA ALA A 195 -17.85 -4.29 3.26
C ALA A 195 -18.29 -2.81 3.16
N VAL A 196 -19.60 -2.54 3.15
CA VAL A 196 -20.18 -1.18 3.13
C VAL A 196 -19.86 -0.42 4.42
N GLY A 197 -19.74 -1.10 5.54
CA GLY A 197 -19.45 -0.54 6.86
C GLY A 197 -17.99 -0.09 7.07
N ILE A 198 -17.09 -0.35 6.14
CA ILE A 198 -15.67 0.06 6.24
C ILE A 198 -15.57 1.57 5.98
N THR A 199 -15.82 2.38 7.00
CA THR A 199 -15.74 3.86 6.91
C THR A 199 -14.68 4.48 7.81
N SER A 200 -14.19 3.74 8.81
CA SER A 200 -13.05 4.07 9.67
C SER A 200 -12.36 2.79 10.13
N GLY A 201 -11.09 2.87 10.49
CA GLY A 201 -10.35 1.70 10.93
C GLY A 201 -8.83 1.86 10.90
N GLU A 202 -8.18 0.79 11.30
CA GLU A 202 -6.74 0.61 11.14
C GLU A 202 -6.49 -0.70 10.39
N ILE A 203 -5.73 -0.63 9.29
CA ILE A 203 -5.25 -1.81 8.57
C ILE A 203 -3.73 -1.90 8.70
N GLU A 204 -3.23 -3.08 8.98
CA GLU A 204 -1.81 -3.42 8.96
C GLU A 204 -1.61 -4.61 8.02
N ALA A 205 -0.72 -4.48 7.02
CA ALA A 205 -0.55 -5.45 5.94
C ALA A 205 0.91 -5.79 5.71
N ASN A 206 1.17 -7.07 5.42
CA ASN A 206 2.48 -7.58 5.05
C ASN A 206 2.38 -8.30 3.69
N PHE A 207 3.22 -7.88 2.75
CA PHE A 207 3.38 -8.47 1.42
C PHE A 207 4.57 -9.42 1.49
N LEU A 208 4.32 -10.72 1.33
CA LEU A 208 5.29 -11.77 1.66
C LEU A 208 5.84 -12.49 0.44
N SER A 209 5.03 -12.63 -0.63
CA SER A 209 5.46 -13.18 -1.90
C SER A 209 4.56 -12.68 -3.04
N GLU A 210 5.09 -12.75 -4.25
CA GLU A 210 4.39 -12.35 -5.45
C GLU A 210 3.41 -13.42 -5.91
N LEU A 211 2.33 -12.96 -6.53
CA LEU A 211 1.36 -13.79 -7.25
C LEU A 211 1.32 -13.36 -8.72
N HIS A 212 0.98 -14.31 -9.60
CA HIS A 212 1.00 -14.14 -11.04
C HIS A 212 -0.35 -14.48 -11.67
N TYR A 213 -0.54 -14.06 -12.91
CA TYR A 213 -1.70 -14.41 -13.68
C TYR A 213 -1.95 -15.92 -13.70
N GLY A 214 -3.19 -16.32 -13.44
CA GLY A 214 -3.62 -17.72 -13.44
C GLY A 214 -3.37 -18.49 -12.14
N ASP A 215 -2.64 -17.91 -11.15
CA ASP A 215 -2.53 -18.48 -9.83
C ASP A 215 -3.91 -18.63 -9.19
N THR A 216 -4.11 -19.71 -8.43
CA THR A 216 -5.30 -19.89 -7.60
C THR A 216 -4.93 -19.64 -6.15
N VAL A 217 -5.71 -18.82 -5.46
CA VAL A 217 -5.47 -18.43 -4.06
C VAL A 217 -6.69 -18.72 -3.21
N ASP A 218 -6.45 -19.09 -1.96
CA ASP A 218 -7.45 -19.18 -0.92
C ASP A 218 -7.34 -17.94 -0.02
N ILE A 219 -8.49 -17.30 0.21
CA ILE A 219 -8.65 -16.15 1.11
C ILE A 219 -9.19 -16.69 2.42
N GLU A 220 -8.46 -16.46 3.50
CA GLU A 220 -8.75 -16.98 4.83
C GLU A 220 -8.96 -15.82 5.81
N SER A 221 -9.75 -16.04 6.86
CA SER A 221 -9.88 -15.09 7.96
C SER A 221 -9.96 -15.76 9.31
N ALA A 222 -9.53 -15.02 10.34
CA ALA A 222 -9.73 -15.35 11.73
C ALA A 222 -10.04 -14.09 12.54
N LYS A 223 -10.84 -14.23 13.60
CA LYS A 223 -11.03 -13.16 14.58
C LYS A 223 -9.73 -12.99 15.39
N SER A 224 -9.29 -11.77 15.62
CA SER A 224 -8.07 -11.47 16.35
C SER A 224 -8.26 -10.19 17.17
N GLY A 225 -8.42 -10.33 18.49
CA GLY A 225 -8.81 -9.21 19.35
C GLY A 225 -10.15 -8.62 18.94
N ASP A 226 -10.22 -7.31 18.79
CA ASP A 226 -11.41 -6.57 18.35
C ASP A 226 -11.58 -6.54 16.82
N GLY A 227 -10.59 -7.05 16.08
CA GLY A 227 -10.57 -7.04 14.63
C GLY A 227 -10.52 -8.42 14.00
N PHE A 228 -10.10 -8.44 12.75
CA PHE A 228 -9.95 -9.64 11.93
C PHE A 228 -8.59 -9.67 11.24
N THR A 229 -8.00 -10.85 11.19
CA THR A 229 -6.79 -11.12 10.40
C THR A 229 -7.17 -11.90 9.16
N PHE A 230 -6.66 -11.48 8.01
CA PHE A 230 -6.89 -12.09 6.71
C PHE A 230 -5.57 -12.58 6.12
N ALA A 231 -5.62 -13.67 5.38
CA ALA A 231 -4.50 -14.14 4.57
C ALA A 231 -4.96 -14.46 3.15
N VAL A 232 -4.06 -14.20 2.20
CA VAL A 232 -4.18 -14.68 0.82
C VAL A 232 -3.07 -15.68 0.58
N ARG A 233 -3.42 -16.92 0.33
CA ARG A 233 -2.49 -18.04 0.19
C ARG A 233 -2.62 -18.68 -1.19
N LYS A 234 -1.49 -18.80 -1.91
CA LYS A 234 -1.46 -19.55 -3.17
C LYS A 234 -1.68 -21.04 -2.87
N GLN A 235 -2.57 -21.69 -3.62
CA GLN A 235 -2.79 -23.13 -3.48
C GLN A 235 -1.50 -23.92 -3.70
N GLY A 236 -1.27 -24.92 -2.85
CA GLY A 236 -0.03 -25.68 -2.84
C GLY A 236 1.14 -25.04 -2.09
N CYS A 237 0.98 -23.77 -1.60
CA CYS A 237 2.00 -23.10 -0.78
C CYS A 237 1.61 -23.13 0.71
N GLU A 238 2.58 -23.41 1.57
CA GLU A 238 2.37 -23.42 3.02
C GLU A 238 2.26 -21.98 3.58
N LYS A 239 3.07 -21.07 3.04
CA LYS A 239 3.11 -19.67 3.49
C LYS A 239 2.16 -18.80 2.67
N PRO A 240 1.43 -17.87 3.29
CA PRO A 240 0.60 -16.91 2.55
C PRO A 240 1.46 -15.94 1.74
N ALA A 241 0.90 -15.43 0.66
CA ALA A 241 1.50 -14.35 -0.13
C ALA A 241 1.26 -12.98 0.51
N PHE A 242 0.14 -12.84 1.22
CA PHE A 242 -0.27 -11.61 1.88
C PHE A 242 -0.98 -11.92 3.19
N ILE A 243 -0.73 -11.09 4.21
CA ILE A 243 -1.48 -11.11 5.49
C ILE A 243 -1.82 -9.68 5.85
N SER A 244 -3.05 -9.46 6.31
CA SER A 244 -3.45 -8.18 6.89
C SER A 244 -4.27 -8.36 8.16
N HIS A 245 -4.21 -7.36 9.03
CA HIS A 245 -5.06 -7.24 10.21
C HIS A 245 -5.86 -5.95 10.08
N PHE A 246 -7.15 -6.00 10.34
CA PHE A 246 -8.08 -4.87 10.29
C PHE A 246 -8.79 -4.73 11.62
N ASN A 247 -8.70 -3.53 12.22
CA ASN A 247 -9.49 -3.10 13.38
C ASN A 247 -10.42 -1.98 12.97
N PRO A 248 -11.73 -2.13 13.09
CA PRO A 248 -12.68 -1.01 12.98
C PRO A 248 -12.44 -0.01 14.12
N LEU A 249 -12.64 1.29 13.86
CA LEU A 249 -12.59 2.38 14.85
C LEU A 249 -13.98 2.88 15.18
#